data_fa5dc7adbb454369c5ab0c67d02ead3a
#
_entry.id   fa5dc7adbb454369c5ab0c67d02ead3a
#
_cell.length_a   1.000
_cell.length_b   1.000
_cell.length_c   1.000
_cell.angle_alpha   90.00
_cell.angle_beta   90.00
_cell.angle_gamma   90.00
#
_symmetry.space_group_name_H-M   'P 1'
#
loop_
_entity.id
_entity.type
_entity.pdbx_description
1 polymer ?
#
loop_
_entity_poly.entity_id
_entity_poly.type
_entity_poly.pdbx_seq_one_letter_code
_entity_poly.pdbx_strand_id
1 'polypeptide(L)'
;MTKQITVHPILFGIYPVLFLFSRNVWQTKADVIWVPLTIVLFIVGLLWWCATFIIKDSGKAALIVSVFLILFFVYSNVHDILLVQHGLLFGRHRYLLLIIGFLWSITAYWIARRLVNVTTANLFLNIVGATLILATIPNLGDWIINKKAISKDQIKAIRPGNYEQVTLNLPEDPPYIYYIILDGYMRSDLLEEVLQYNNSEFVSYLENKGFYVASTSRSNYPYTFLSIPSALNMEYINYLGDTVGSESHDVLATYPLIQANRVGQLLKSVGYRYVQISSGWSGADRSLIADDVFTWKNKGPEQAFLSLLVEMTAVYPLVQPILDDWQD
;
A
#
# COMPACT_ATOMS: atom_id res chain seq x y z
N MET A 1 -41.26 -14.56 18.33
CA MET A 1 -39.93 -14.84 17.80
C MET A 1 -39.24 -13.51 17.52
N THR A 2 -38.27 -13.15 18.34
CA THR A 2 -37.47 -11.95 18.11
C THR A 2 -36.71 -12.12 16.81
N LYS A 3 -36.93 -11.20 15.87
CA LYS A 3 -36.25 -11.19 14.57
C LYS A 3 -34.75 -10.98 14.82
N GLN A 4 -33.97 -12.03 14.61
CA GLN A 4 -32.54 -11.97 14.89
C GLN A 4 -31.86 -11.03 13.88
N ILE A 5 -31.06 -10.10 14.37
CA ILE A 5 -30.30 -9.18 13.51
C ILE A 5 -29.15 -9.97 12.88
N THR A 6 -29.11 -10.00 11.57
CA THR A 6 -28.05 -10.65 10.79
C THR A 6 -27.25 -9.58 10.07
N VAL A 7 -25.99 -9.36 10.46
CA VAL A 7 -25.13 -8.29 9.93
C VAL A 7 -23.78 -8.80 9.44
N HIS A 8 -23.44 -10.05 9.72
CA HIS A 8 -22.13 -10.61 9.43
C HIS A 8 -21.71 -10.55 7.94
N PRO A 9 -22.60 -10.63 6.92
CA PRO A 9 -22.14 -10.45 5.54
C PRO A 9 -21.55 -9.06 5.30
N ILE A 10 -22.18 -8.02 5.90
CA ILE A 10 -21.70 -6.64 5.83
C ILE A 10 -20.35 -6.52 6.57
N LEU A 11 -20.25 -7.09 7.77
CA LEU A 11 -19.02 -7.05 8.58
C LEU A 11 -17.85 -7.72 7.86
N PHE A 12 -18.05 -8.91 7.26
CA PHE A 12 -17.02 -9.60 6.49
C PHE A 12 -16.65 -8.87 5.19
N GLY A 13 -17.57 -8.13 4.59
CA GLY A 13 -17.27 -7.29 3.43
C GLY A 13 -16.44 -6.06 3.81
N ILE A 14 -16.80 -5.36 4.88
CA ILE A 14 -16.12 -4.15 5.34
C ILE A 14 -14.74 -4.47 5.92
N TYR A 15 -14.58 -5.60 6.61
CA TYR A 15 -13.35 -5.94 7.35
C TYR A 15 -12.08 -5.86 6.49
N PRO A 16 -11.97 -6.45 5.29
CA PRO A 16 -10.74 -6.38 4.50
C PRO A 16 -10.35 -4.95 4.14
N VAL A 17 -11.32 -4.08 3.85
CA VAL A 17 -11.10 -2.67 3.54
C VAL A 17 -10.56 -1.94 4.77
N LEU A 18 -11.21 -2.11 5.93
CA LEU A 18 -10.78 -1.51 7.19
C LEU A 18 -9.43 -2.07 7.67
N PHE A 19 -9.21 -3.36 7.51
CA PHE A 19 -7.95 -4.02 7.86
C PHE A 19 -6.80 -3.44 7.03
N LEU A 20 -6.94 -3.42 5.70
CA LEU A 20 -5.92 -2.87 4.82
C LEU A 20 -5.65 -1.40 5.15
N PHE A 21 -6.69 -0.60 5.36
CA PHE A 21 -6.55 0.80 5.73
C PHE A 21 -5.86 0.95 7.09
N SER A 22 -6.28 0.21 8.13
CA SER A 22 -5.70 0.30 9.47
C SER A 22 -4.22 -0.05 9.53
N ARG A 23 -3.75 -0.93 8.64
CA ARG A 23 -2.34 -1.30 8.52
C ARG A 23 -1.49 -0.25 7.78
N ASN A 24 -2.14 0.56 6.94
CA ASN A 24 -1.47 1.55 6.09
C ASN A 24 -1.86 3.00 6.45
N VAL A 25 -2.52 3.21 7.57
CA VAL A 25 -3.12 4.50 7.96
C VAL A 25 -2.10 5.64 8.08
N TRP A 26 -0.84 5.34 8.38
CA TRP A 26 0.25 6.30 8.48
C TRP A 26 0.90 6.64 7.12
N GLN A 27 0.58 5.89 6.07
CA GLN A 27 1.16 6.04 4.73
C GLN A 27 0.15 6.57 3.71
N THR A 28 -1.13 6.64 4.08
CA THR A 28 -2.19 7.01 3.14
C THR A 28 -3.17 8.01 3.74
N LYS A 29 -3.92 8.68 2.87
CA LYS A 29 -4.96 9.60 3.30
C LYS A 29 -6.25 8.86 3.65
N ALA A 30 -7.07 9.45 4.53
CA ALA A 30 -8.33 8.84 4.96
C ALA A 30 -9.39 8.73 3.84
N ASP A 31 -9.27 9.54 2.79
CA ASP A 31 -10.22 9.59 1.69
C ASP A 31 -10.17 8.35 0.77
N VAL A 32 -9.04 7.64 0.73
CA VAL A 32 -8.88 6.44 -0.12
C VAL A 32 -9.84 5.30 0.23
N ILE A 33 -10.41 5.29 1.43
CA ILE A 33 -11.28 4.20 1.91
C ILE A 33 -12.69 4.26 1.32
N TRP A 34 -13.21 5.44 0.94
CA TRP A 34 -14.62 5.60 0.64
C TRP A 34 -15.07 4.88 -0.62
N VAL A 35 -14.27 4.94 -1.68
CA VAL A 35 -14.60 4.27 -2.95
C VAL A 35 -14.61 2.74 -2.78
N PRO A 36 -13.54 2.09 -2.26
CA PRO A 36 -13.55 0.65 -2.02
C PRO A 36 -14.69 0.20 -1.10
N LEU A 37 -14.95 0.95 -0.03
CA LEU A 37 -16.00 0.63 0.92
C LEU A 37 -17.39 0.66 0.26
N THR A 38 -17.66 1.66 -0.56
CA THR A 38 -18.93 1.79 -1.29
C THR A 38 -19.12 0.63 -2.28
N ILE A 39 -18.06 0.29 -3.04
CA ILE A 39 -18.08 -0.82 -3.99
C ILE A 39 -18.37 -2.15 -3.28
N VAL A 40 -17.64 -2.42 -2.20
CA VAL A 40 -17.78 -3.67 -1.44
C VAL A 40 -19.17 -3.78 -0.81
N LEU A 41 -19.68 -2.70 -0.21
CA LEU A 41 -21.03 -2.69 0.38
C LEU A 41 -22.10 -2.93 -0.68
N PHE A 42 -21.97 -2.32 -1.86
CA PHE A 42 -22.90 -2.55 -2.97
C PHE A 42 -22.87 -4.01 -3.43
N ILE A 43 -21.67 -4.58 -3.64
CA ILE A 43 -21.51 -5.98 -4.08
C ILE A 43 -22.08 -6.94 -3.02
N VAL A 44 -21.75 -6.76 -1.75
CA VAL A 44 -22.26 -7.61 -0.66
C VAL A 44 -23.77 -7.52 -0.55
N GLY A 45 -24.33 -6.32 -0.63
CA GLY A 45 -25.79 -6.11 -0.63
C GLY A 45 -26.45 -6.82 -1.79
N LEU A 46 -25.91 -6.72 -2.98
CA LEU A 46 -26.41 -7.38 -4.19
C LEU A 46 -26.34 -8.91 -4.07
N LEU A 47 -25.19 -9.44 -3.64
CA LEU A 47 -25.01 -10.89 -3.43
C LEU A 47 -26.01 -11.44 -2.40
N TRP A 48 -26.19 -10.73 -1.30
CA TRP A 48 -27.12 -11.15 -0.25
C TRP A 48 -28.57 -11.06 -0.72
N TRP A 49 -28.91 -10.02 -1.44
CA TRP A 49 -30.24 -9.87 -2.04
C TRP A 49 -30.54 -11.01 -3.04
N CYS A 50 -29.63 -11.29 -3.99
CA CYS A 50 -29.74 -12.38 -4.94
C CYS A 50 -29.85 -13.75 -4.25
N ALA A 51 -28.97 -14.01 -3.27
CA ALA A 51 -29.02 -15.25 -2.51
C ALA A 51 -30.34 -15.42 -1.75
N THR A 52 -30.87 -14.34 -1.15
CA THR A 52 -32.17 -14.35 -0.46
C THR A 52 -33.30 -14.62 -1.42
N PHE A 53 -33.26 -14.06 -2.62
CA PHE A 53 -34.28 -14.29 -3.65
C PHE A 53 -34.30 -15.76 -4.10
N ILE A 54 -33.13 -16.39 -4.25
CA ILE A 54 -33.01 -17.79 -4.68
C ILE A 54 -33.40 -18.78 -3.57
N ILE A 55 -32.89 -18.53 -2.35
CA ILE A 55 -33.00 -19.46 -1.21
C ILE A 55 -34.32 -19.27 -0.46
N LYS A 56 -34.91 -18.08 -0.56
CA LYS A 56 -36.13 -17.64 0.15
C LYS A 56 -36.00 -17.67 1.68
N ASP A 57 -34.77 -17.63 2.18
CA ASP A 57 -34.42 -17.58 3.61
C ASP A 57 -33.21 -16.65 3.77
N SER A 58 -33.44 -15.48 4.33
CA SER A 58 -32.41 -14.43 4.49
C SER A 58 -31.30 -14.86 5.43
N GLY A 59 -31.57 -15.68 6.45
CA GLY A 59 -30.56 -16.16 7.40
C GLY A 59 -29.62 -17.19 6.75
N LYS A 60 -30.14 -18.12 5.97
CA LYS A 60 -29.33 -19.06 5.18
C LYS A 60 -28.54 -18.36 4.09
N ALA A 61 -29.17 -17.40 3.40
CA ALA A 61 -28.51 -16.58 2.38
C ALA A 61 -27.32 -15.82 2.97
N ALA A 62 -27.49 -15.21 4.14
CA ALA A 62 -26.43 -14.53 4.85
C ALA A 62 -25.24 -15.44 5.17
N LEU A 63 -25.51 -16.66 5.67
CA LEU A 63 -24.44 -17.65 5.93
C LEU A 63 -23.65 -17.99 4.67
N ILE A 64 -24.36 -18.27 3.57
CA ILE A 64 -23.73 -18.63 2.27
C ILE A 64 -22.87 -17.49 1.74
N VAL A 65 -23.37 -16.25 1.79
CA VAL A 65 -22.62 -15.07 1.36
C VAL A 65 -21.39 -14.84 2.25
N SER A 66 -21.51 -15.01 3.57
CA SER A 66 -20.38 -14.84 4.45
C SER A 66 -19.29 -15.89 4.27
N VAL A 67 -19.67 -17.15 4.05
CA VAL A 67 -18.70 -18.20 3.69
C VAL A 67 -18.01 -17.86 2.38
N PHE A 68 -18.75 -17.37 1.38
CA PHE A 68 -18.18 -16.89 0.14
C PHE A 68 -17.15 -15.78 0.37
N LEU A 69 -17.52 -14.75 1.13
CA LEU A 69 -16.64 -13.61 1.40
C LEU A 69 -15.36 -14.04 2.15
N ILE A 70 -15.48 -14.92 3.14
CA ILE A 70 -14.32 -15.46 3.86
C ILE A 70 -13.37 -16.16 2.88
N LEU A 71 -13.88 -17.09 2.08
CA LEU A 71 -13.06 -17.82 1.12
C LEU A 71 -12.48 -16.90 0.03
N PHE A 72 -13.23 -15.89 -0.37
CA PHE A 72 -12.86 -14.92 -1.39
C PHE A 72 -11.68 -14.03 -0.95
N PHE A 73 -11.70 -13.52 0.27
CA PHE A 73 -10.64 -12.64 0.80
C PHE A 73 -9.47 -13.38 1.45
N VAL A 74 -9.64 -14.62 1.84
CA VAL A 74 -8.54 -15.46 2.37
C VAL A 74 -7.73 -16.11 1.24
N TYR A 75 -8.21 -16.04 0.01
CA TYR A 75 -7.65 -16.72 -1.16
C TYR A 75 -6.15 -16.49 -1.35
N SER A 76 -5.68 -15.25 -1.42
CA SER A 76 -4.26 -14.93 -1.61
C SER A 76 -3.39 -15.46 -0.48
N ASN A 77 -3.81 -15.34 0.76
CA ASN A 77 -3.06 -15.88 1.89
C ASN A 77 -2.91 -17.41 1.78
N VAL A 78 -3.96 -18.11 1.34
CA VAL A 78 -3.90 -19.57 1.13
C VAL A 78 -2.98 -19.90 -0.04
N HIS A 79 -3.04 -19.14 -1.13
CA HIS A 79 -2.14 -19.28 -2.27
C HIS A 79 -0.68 -19.14 -1.85
N ASP A 80 -0.35 -18.08 -1.12
CA ASP A 80 1.01 -17.79 -0.67
C ASP A 80 1.55 -18.88 0.26
N ILE A 81 0.73 -19.32 1.20
CA ILE A 81 1.13 -20.41 2.10
C ILE A 81 1.36 -21.70 1.32
N LEU A 82 0.44 -22.09 0.45
CA LEU A 82 0.51 -23.37 -0.23
C LEU A 82 1.59 -23.40 -1.33
N LEU A 83 1.67 -22.37 -2.16
CA LEU A 83 2.58 -22.36 -3.31
C LEU A 83 3.91 -21.70 -2.98
N VAL A 84 3.90 -20.47 -2.44
CA VAL A 84 5.13 -19.68 -2.27
C VAL A 84 5.97 -20.22 -1.12
N GLN A 85 5.37 -20.53 0.04
CA GLN A 85 6.11 -21.00 1.21
C GLN A 85 6.40 -22.52 1.17
N HIS A 86 5.46 -23.31 0.66
CA HIS A 86 5.58 -24.79 0.69
C HIS A 86 5.73 -25.46 -0.69
N GLY A 87 5.67 -24.69 -1.79
CA GLY A 87 5.85 -25.23 -3.15
C GLY A 87 4.79 -26.23 -3.60
N LEU A 88 3.62 -26.25 -2.94
CA LEU A 88 2.58 -27.24 -3.22
C LEU A 88 1.84 -26.89 -4.51
N LEU A 89 1.75 -27.85 -5.45
CA LEU A 89 1.08 -27.66 -6.74
C LEU A 89 -0.40 -27.27 -6.61
N PHE A 90 -1.06 -27.69 -5.54
CA PHE A 90 -2.45 -27.32 -5.24
C PHE A 90 -2.63 -25.82 -4.96
N GLY A 91 -1.56 -25.11 -4.59
CA GLY A 91 -1.54 -23.66 -4.44
C GLY A 91 -1.64 -22.91 -5.76
N ARG A 92 -1.36 -23.51 -6.91
CA ARG A 92 -1.50 -22.86 -8.22
C ARG A 92 -2.93 -22.37 -8.43
N HIS A 93 -3.10 -21.15 -8.92
CA HIS A 93 -4.40 -20.49 -9.09
C HIS A 93 -5.49 -21.37 -9.72
N ARG A 94 -5.15 -22.09 -10.81
CA ARG A 94 -6.09 -22.97 -11.51
C ARG A 94 -6.69 -24.10 -10.64
N TYR A 95 -5.89 -24.65 -9.71
CA TYR A 95 -6.37 -25.70 -8.81
C TYR A 95 -7.05 -25.10 -7.59
N LEU A 96 -6.47 -24.06 -7.04
CA LEU A 96 -6.97 -23.42 -5.83
C LEU A 96 -8.37 -22.83 -6.05
N LEU A 97 -8.62 -22.17 -7.18
CA LEU A 97 -9.95 -21.64 -7.55
C LEU A 97 -11.00 -22.76 -7.63
N LEU A 98 -10.63 -23.90 -8.25
CA LEU A 98 -11.55 -25.05 -8.33
C LEU A 98 -11.84 -25.65 -6.96
N ILE A 99 -10.82 -25.82 -6.12
CA ILE A 99 -10.96 -26.36 -4.76
C ILE A 99 -11.85 -25.46 -3.92
N ILE A 100 -11.59 -24.15 -3.91
CA ILE A 100 -12.36 -23.18 -3.13
C ILE A 100 -13.79 -23.08 -3.64
N GLY A 101 -13.99 -23.05 -4.97
CA GLY A 101 -15.32 -23.05 -5.57
C GLY A 101 -16.13 -24.30 -5.24
N PHE A 102 -15.48 -25.47 -5.24
CA PHE A 102 -16.09 -26.75 -4.86
C PHE A 102 -16.47 -26.78 -3.37
N LEU A 103 -15.55 -26.37 -2.48
CA LEU A 103 -15.82 -26.28 -1.04
C LEU A 103 -16.96 -25.32 -0.73
N TRP A 104 -16.98 -24.16 -1.37
CA TRP A 104 -18.09 -23.22 -1.23
C TRP A 104 -19.40 -23.82 -1.70
N SER A 105 -19.42 -24.48 -2.87
CA SER A 105 -20.63 -25.08 -3.45
C SER A 105 -21.23 -26.16 -2.55
N ILE A 106 -20.38 -27.05 -1.99
CA ILE A 106 -20.81 -28.08 -1.05
C ILE A 106 -21.38 -27.43 0.22
N THR A 107 -20.67 -26.44 0.77
CA THR A 107 -21.10 -25.76 1.98
C THR A 107 -22.41 -24.99 1.77
N ALA A 108 -22.56 -24.31 0.63
CA ALA A 108 -23.77 -23.60 0.25
C ALA A 108 -24.95 -24.56 0.10
N TYR A 109 -24.76 -25.71 -0.58
CA TYR A 109 -25.78 -26.75 -0.71
C TYR A 109 -26.18 -27.30 0.66
N TRP A 110 -25.22 -27.60 1.54
CA TRP A 110 -25.48 -28.11 2.89
C TRP A 110 -26.27 -27.11 3.72
N ILE A 111 -25.88 -25.83 3.73
CA ILE A 111 -26.61 -24.76 4.42
C ILE A 111 -28.02 -24.63 3.88
N ALA A 112 -28.20 -24.60 2.55
CA ALA A 112 -29.51 -24.41 1.95
C ALA A 112 -30.48 -25.57 2.25
N ARG A 113 -29.98 -26.82 2.23
CA ARG A 113 -30.83 -28.03 2.27
C ARG A 113 -30.87 -28.73 3.62
N ARG A 114 -29.80 -28.70 4.39
CA ARG A 114 -29.63 -29.48 5.61
C ARG A 114 -29.67 -28.68 6.89
N LEU A 115 -29.23 -27.45 6.86
CA LEU A 115 -29.15 -26.63 8.08
C LEU A 115 -30.55 -26.18 8.50
N VAL A 116 -31.00 -26.64 9.67
CA VAL A 116 -32.32 -26.34 10.23
C VAL A 116 -32.26 -25.10 11.14
N ASN A 117 -31.27 -25.05 12.03
CA ASN A 117 -31.12 -23.95 12.97
C ASN A 117 -29.98 -23.01 12.54
N VAL A 118 -30.35 -21.92 11.87
CA VAL A 118 -29.40 -20.89 11.42
C VAL A 118 -29.09 -19.84 12.48
N THR A 119 -29.87 -19.82 13.56
CA THR A 119 -29.82 -18.77 14.60
C THR A 119 -28.46 -18.71 15.28
N THR A 120 -27.98 -19.86 15.75
CA THR A 120 -26.68 -19.96 16.45
C THR A 120 -25.51 -19.65 15.50
N ALA A 121 -25.59 -20.14 14.25
CA ALA A 121 -24.54 -19.87 13.26
C ALA A 121 -24.47 -18.38 12.88
N ASN A 122 -25.62 -17.73 12.67
CA ASN A 122 -25.69 -16.29 12.40
C ASN A 122 -25.16 -15.47 13.57
N LEU A 123 -25.53 -15.84 14.83
CA LEU A 123 -25.00 -15.17 16.02
C LEU A 123 -23.48 -15.33 16.12
N PHE A 124 -22.96 -16.54 15.93
CA PHE A 124 -21.54 -16.82 15.96
C PHE A 124 -20.79 -15.96 14.93
N LEU A 125 -21.25 -15.94 13.66
CA LEU A 125 -20.62 -15.14 12.62
C LEU A 125 -20.76 -13.62 12.86
N ASN A 126 -21.84 -13.15 13.45
CA ASN A 126 -21.95 -11.76 13.89
C ASN A 126 -20.87 -11.40 14.92
N ILE A 127 -20.65 -12.28 15.90
CA ILE A 127 -19.60 -12.08 16.93
C ILE A 127 -18.23 -12.08 16.28
N VAL A 128 -17.94 -13.07 15.43
CA VAL A 128 -16.64 -13.15 14.72
C VAL A 128 -16.42 -11.89 13.88
N GLY A 129 -17.39 -11.49 13.05
CA GLY A 129 -17.27 -10.29 12.21
C GLY A 129 -17.09 -9.02 13.04
N ALA A 130 -17.83 -8.87 14.15
CA ALA A 130 -17.66 -7.74 15.07
C ALA A 130 -16.26 -7.74 15.72
N THR A 131 -15.77 -8.90 16.16
CA THR A 131 -14.43 -9.03 16.74
C THR A 131 -13.33 -8.65 15.73
N LEU A 132 -13.47 -9.06 14.47
CA LEU A 132 -12.52 -8.68 13.42
C LEU A 132 -12.50 -7.16 13.17
N ILE A 133 -13.67 -6.52 13.14
CA ILE A 133 -13.74 -5.05 13.03
C ILE A 133 -13.11 -4.38 14.26
N LEU A 134 -13.45 -4.85 15.48
CA LEU A 134 -12.88 -4.32 16.71
C LEU A 134 -11.35 -4.45 16.76
N ALA A 135 -10.78 -5.50 16.16
CA ALA A 135 -9.33 -5.70 16.07
C ALA A 135 -8.62 -4.64 15.22
N THR A 136 -9.33 -3.88 14.38
CA THR A 136 -8.75 -2.75 13.63
C THR A 136 -8.69 -1.45 14.44
N ILE A 137 -9.47 -1.34 15.52
CA ILE A 137 -9.61 -0.11 16.32
C ILE A 137 -8.30 0.36 16.96
N PRO A 138 -7.43 -0.49 17.52
CA PRO A 138 -6.20 -0.02 18.14
C PRO A 138 -5.34 0.81 17.18
N ASN A 139 -5.12 0.35 15.96
CA ASN A 139 -4.33 1.07 14.96
C ASN A 139 -5.00 2.38 14.51
N LEU A 140 -6.32 2.35 14.31
CA LEU A 140 -7.10 3.54 13.94
C LEU A 140 -7.17 4.54 15.08
N GLY A 141 -7.32 4.07 16.32
CA GLY A 141 -7.34 4.89 17.53
C GLY A 141 -6.00 5.58 17.75
N ASP A 142 -4.91 4.84 17.64
CA ASP A 142 -3.57 5.38 17.73
C ASP A 142 -3.35 6.49 16.66
N TRP A 143 -3.75 6.22 15.42
CA TRP A 143 -3.68 7.21 14.36
C TRP A 143 -4.55 8.46 14.62
N ILE A 144 -5.80 8.32 15.10
CA ILE A 144 -6.68 9.45 15.39
C ILE A 144 -6.11 10.32 16.52
N ILE A 145 -5.56 9.68 17.55
CA ILE A 145 -5.02 10.37 18.75
C ILE A 145 -3.68 11.05 18.42
N ASN A 146 -2.81 10.38 17.69
CA ASN A 146 -1.42 10.78 17.49
C ASN A 146 -1.16 11.49 16.16
N LYS A 147 -2.12 11.48 15.22
CA LYS A 147 -2.01 12.23 13.97
C LYS A 147 -2.04 13.73 14.27
N LYS A 148 -0.87 14.33 14.28
CA LYS A 148 -0.75 15.79 14.26
C LYS A 148 -0.91 16.26 12.83
N ALA A 149 -2.01 16.96 12.53
CA ALA A 149 -2.17 17.63 11.24
C ALA A 149 -1.06 18.68 11.10
N ILE A 150 -0.07 18.40 10.27
CA ILE A 150 0.95 19.38 9.93
C ILE A 150 0.27 20.48 9.13
N SER A 151 0.15 21.66 9.71
CA SER A 151 -0.43 22.82 9.03
C SER A 151 0.48 23.30 7.89
N LYS A 152 -0.10 24.00 6.90
CA LYS A 152 0.71 24.64 5.84
C LYS A 152 1.78 25.59 6.41
N ASP A 153 1.53 26.20 7.55
CA ASP A 153 2.48 27.09 8.23
C ASP A 153 3.57 26.31 8.93
N GLN A 154 3.26 25.13 9.46
CA GLN A 154 4.27 24.19 9.98
C GLN A 154 5.13 23.59 8.85
N ILE A 155 4.56 23.32 7.68
CA ILE A 155 5.36 22.93 6.49
C ILE A 155 6.31 24.05 6.08
N LYS A 156 5.91 25.32 6.18
CA LYS A 156 6.79 26.48 5.99
C LYS A 156 7.82 26.62 7.09
N ALA A 157 7.47 26.30 8.34
CA ALA A 157 8.36 26.32 9.49
C ALA A 157 9.32 25.11 9.53
N ILE A 158 8.92 23.98 8.96
CA ILE A 158 9.79 22.80 8.74
C ILE A 158 10.86 23.09 7.67
N ARG A 159 10.66 24.13 6.84
CA ARG A 159 11.73 24.65 5.99
C ARG A 159 12.64 25.50 6.87
N PRO A 160 13.89 25.11 7.12
CA PRO A 160 14.84 25.99 7.79
C PRO A 160 14.95 27.28 6.97
N GLY A 161 14.40 28.35 7.50
CA GLY A 161 14.19 29.61 6.78
C GLY A 161 15.42 30.45 6.52
N ASN A 162 16.59 30.04 6.96
CA ASN A 162 17.85 30.76 6.80
C ASN A 162 18.92 29.84 6.25
N TYR A 163 18.74 29.44 5.00
CA TYR A 163 19.91 28.96 4.27
C TYR A 163 20.75 30.20 3.88
N GLU A 164 22.02 30.23 4.29
CA GLU A 164 23.00 31.09 3.64
C GLU A 164 22.81 30.92 2.13
N GLN A 165 22.70 32.04 1.40
CA GLN A 165 22.58 32.01 -0.04
C GLN A 165 23.83 31.32 -0.60
N VAL A 166 23.71 30.02 -0.91
CA VAL A 166 24.79 29.31 -1.58
C VAL A 166 24.85 29.88 -2.99
N THR A 167 25.83 30.67 -3.27
CA THR A 167 26.10 31.18 -4.62
C THR A 167 26.78 30.05 -5.41
N LEU A 168 26.04 29.44 -6.31
CA LEU A 168 26.62 28.50 -7.25
C LEU A 168 27.17 29.25 -8.45
N ASN A 169 28.47 29.08 -8.72
CA ASN A 169 29.09 29.53 -9.96
C ASN A 169 28.94 28.39 -10.97
N LEU A 170 28.07 28.57 -11.97
CA LEU A 170 27.96 27.61 -13.06
C LEU A 170 29.09 27.78 -14.07
N PRO A 171 29.61 26.69 -14.66
CA PRO A 171 30.45 26.76 -15.85
C PRO A 171 29.64 27.31 -17.05
N GLU A 172 30.34 27.73 -18.11
CA GLU A 172 29.70 28.23 -19.36
C GLU A 172 28.78 27.18 -19.98
N ASP A 173 29.15 25.89 -19.87
CA ASP A 173 28.35 24.74 -20.32
C ASP A 173 28.06 23.84 -19.13
N PRO A 174 26.95 24.06 -18.42
CA PRO A 174 26.61 23.28 -17.23
C PRO A 174 26.14 21.87 -17.61
N PRO A 175 26.64 20.83 -16.89
CA PRO A 175 26.32 19.45 -17.20
C PRO A 175 24.85 19.11 -16.86
N TYR A 176 24.30 18.13 -17.57
CA TYR A 176 23.04 17.49 -17.14
C TYR A 176 23.26 16.71 -15.85
N ILE A 177 22.29 16.81 -14.93
CA ILE A 177 22.32 16.12 -13.63
C ILE A 177 21.19 15.10 -13.61
N TYR A 178 21.54 13.82 -13.45
CA TYR A 178 20.59 12.72 -13.29
C TYR A 178 20.70 12.18 -11.87
N TYR A 179 19.60 12.25 -11.11
CA TYR A 179 19.49 11.64 -9.80
C TYR A 179 18.59 10.41 -9.87
N ILE A 180 19.22 9.23 -9.93
CA ILE A 180 18.54 7.94 -10.11
C ILE A 180 18.65 7.15 -8.81
N ILE A 181 17.51 6.71 -8.26
CA ILE A 181 17.44 5.90 -7.06
C ILE A 181 16.97 4.50 -7.47
N LEU A 182 17.83 3.51 -7.24
CA LEU A 182 17.49 2.09 -7.36
C LEU A 182 16.99 1.63 -5.98
N ASP A 183 15.67 1.70 -5.77
CA ASP A 183 15.07 1.36 -4.47
C ASP A 183 15.31 -0.11 -4.13
N GLY A 184 15.75 -0.35 -2.87
CA GLY A 184 16.09 -1.69 -2.41
C GLY A 184 17.41 -2.26 -2.95
N TYR A 185 18.15 -1.54 -3.80
CA TYR A 185 19.45 -2.01 -4.30
C TYR A 185 20.53 -1.88 -3.23
N MET A 186 21.04 -3.02 -2.78
CA MET A 186 22.01 -3.10 -1.70
C MET A 186 23.44 -2.88 -2.21
N ARG A 187 24.33 -2.45 -1.30
CA ARG A 187 25.77 -2.41 -1.52
C ARG A 187 26.33 -3.84 -1.80
N SER A 188 27.38 -3.95 -2.60
CA SER A 188 27.89 -5.22 -3.11
C SER A 188 28.23 -6.27 -2.02
N ASP A 189 28.84 -5.83 -0.92
CA ASP A 189 29.16 -6.71 0.20
C ASP A 189 27.90 -7.26 0.89
N LEU A 190 26.85 -6.45 1.02
CA LEU A 190 25.57 -6.89 1.59
C LEU A 190 24.81 -7.80 0.62
N LEU A 191 24.89 -7.54 -0.70
CA LEU A 191 24.30 -8.43 -1.71
C LEU A 191 24.94 -9.82 -1.65
N GLU A 192 26.26 -9.90 -1.47
CA GLU A 192 26.97 -11.16 -1.37
C GLU A 192 26.69 -11.86 -0.03
N GLU A 193 26.75 -11.13 1.09
CA GLU A 193 26.56 -11.67 2.45
C GLU A 193 25.11 -12.16 2.68
N VAL A 194 24.12 -11.36 2.29
CA VAL A 194 22.70 -11.61 2.63
C VAL A 194 22.00 -12.44 1.55
N LEU A 195 22.23 -12.11 0.27
CA LEU A 195 21.52 -12.73 -0.86
C LEU A 195 22.37 -13.72 -1.65
N GLN A 196 23.66 -13.89 -1.30
CA GLN A 196 24.63 -14.71 -2.03
C GLN A 196 24.70 -14.36 -3.53
N TYR A 197 24.48 -13.06 -3.83
CA TYR A 197 24.46 -12.53 -5.18
C TYR A 197 25.69 -11.67 -5.44
N ASN A 198 26.48 -12.08 -6.44
CA ASN A 198 27.67 -11.33 -6.88
C ASN A 198 27.28 -10.37 -8.02
N ASN A 199 27.40 -9.07 -7.77
CA ASN A 199 27.13 -8.01 -8.74
C ASN A 199 28.40 -7.38 -9.35
N SER A 200 29.56 -8.05 -9.25
CA SER A 200 30.85 -7.52 -9.69
C SER A 200 30.87 -7.15 -11.20
N GLU A 201 30.13 -7.87 -12.03
CA GLU A 201 29.99 -7.56 -13.46
C GLU A 201 29.36 -6.19 -13.67
N PHE A 202 28.27 -5.90 -12.94
CA PHE A 202 27.60 -4.58 -13.01
C PHE A 202 28.47 -3.45 -12.45
N VAL A 203 29.17 -3.69 -11.34
CA VAL A 203 30.12 -2.72 -10.79
C VAL A 203 31.23 -2.42 -11.77
N SER A 204 31.87 -3.44 -12.34
CA SER A 204 32.91 -3.28 -13.33
C SER A 204 32.43 -2.57 -14.60
N TYR A 205 31.18 -2.83 -15.03
CA TYR A 205 30.58 -2.11 -16.16
C TYR A 205 30.47 -0.60 -15.85
N LEU A 206 30.00 -0.22 -14.65
CA LEU A 206 29.89 1.18 -14.25
C LEU A 206 31.26 1.85 -14.20
N GLU A 207 32.26 1.22 -13.57
CA GLU A 207 33.63 1.73 -13.46
C GLU A 207 34.28 1.92 -14.85
N ASN A 208 34.07 0.96 -15.77
CA ASN A 208 34.53 1.06 -17.14
C ASN A 208 33.85 2.20 -17.93
N LYS A 209 32.68 2.66 -17.48
CA LYS A 209 32.00 3.84 -18.02
C LYS A 209 32.40 5.14 -17.34
N GLY A 210 33.33 5.10 -16.39
CA GLY A 210 33.84 6.26 -15.68
C GLY A 210 33.04 6.64 -14.42
N PHE A 211 32.12 5.79 -13.96
CA PHE A 211 31.43 6.00 -12.69
C PHE A 211 32.36 5.70 -11.52
N TYR A 212 32.27 6.52 -10.47
CA TYR A 212 32.82 6.17 -9.18
C TYR A 212 31.84 5.34 -8.37
N VAL A 213 32.20 4.12 -8.04
CA VAL A 213 31.37 3.21 -7.22
C VAL A 213 31.85 3.23 -5.77
N ALA A 214 31.04 3.81 -4.88
CA ALA A 214 31.37 3.90 -3.46
C ALA A 214 31.14 2.57 -2.73
N SER A 215 32.22 1.83 -2.44
CA SER A 215 32.17 0.52 -1.80
C SER A 215 31.69 0.51 -0.34
N THR A 216 31.76 1.66 0.35
CA THR A 216 31.43 1.80 1.79
C THR A 216 30.29 2.79 2.03
N SER A 217 29.50 3.12 1.02
CA SER A 217 28.37 4.05 1.13
C SER A 217 27.34 3.59 2.15
N ARG A 218 26.73 4.55 2.84
CA ARG A 218 25.64 4.32 3.80
C ARG A 218 24.57 5.38 3.60
N SER A 219 23.30 4.99 3.77
CA SER A 219 22.20 5.96 3.79
C SER A 219 22.18 6.74 5.11
N ASN A 220 21.65 7.96 5.10
CA ASN A 220 21.49 8.78 6.30
C ASN A 220 20.49 8.18 7.30
N TYR A 221 19.48 7.46 6.78
CA TYR A 221 18.41 6.81 7.56
C TYR A 221 18.08 5.44 6.97
N PRO A 222 17.52 4.53 7.79
CA PRO A 222 17.21 3.15 7.35
C PRO A 222 15.95 3.05 6.47
N TYR A 223 15.17 4.14 6.35
CA TYR A 223 13.92 4.16 5.59
C TYR A 223 13.96 5.16 4.46
N THR A 224 13.40 4.80 3.30
CA THR A 224 13.32 5.63 2.07
C THR A 224 12.70 6.99 2.34
N PHE A 225 11.58 7.03 3.09
CA PHE A 225 10.87 8.27 3.42
C PHE A 225 11.62 9.23 4.36
N LEU A 226 12.72 8.80 4.96
CA LEU A 226 13.62 9.63 5.75
C LEU A 226 14.93 9.92 4.99
N SER A 227 15.45 8.93 4.27
CA SER A 227 16.74 9.03 3.59
C SER A 227 16.68 9.96 2.37
N ILE A 228 15.63 9.84 1.53
CA ILE A 228 15.46 10.71 0.36
C ILE A 228 15.31 12.19 0.74
N PRO A 229 14.40 12.58 1.66
CA PRO A 229 14.28 13.99 2.03
C PRO A 229 15.55 14.52 2.69
N SER A 230 16.26 13.71 3.48
CA SER A 230 17.56 14.13 4.03
C SER A 230 18.59 14.43 2.94
N ALA A 231 18.75 13.54 1.97
CA ALA A 231 19.68 13.71 0.85
C ALA A 231 19.31 14.92 -0.02
N LEU A 232 18.04 15.06 -0.37
CA LEU A 232 17.55 16.14 -1.24
C LEU A 232 17.50 17.52 -0.55
N ASN A 233 17.57 17.57 0.79
CA ASN A 233 17.69 18.82 1.52
C ASN A 233 19.12 19.06 2.07
N MET A 234 20.04 18.10 1.85
CA MET A 234 21.45 18.19 2.27
C MET A 234 21.60 18.37 3.79
N GLU A 235 20.72 17.75 4.57
CA GLU A 235 20.69 17.88 6.04
C GLU A 235 20.07 16.67 6.71
N TYR A 236 20.37 16.46 7.99
CA TYR A 236 19.63 15.52 8.82
C TYR A 236 18.29 16.14 9.23
N ILE A 237 17.22 15.35 9.12
CA ILE A 237 15.84 15.80 9.35
C ILE A 237 15.32 15.43 10.75
N ASN A 238 16.22 15.27 11.74
CA ASN A 238 15.86 14.89 13.12
C ASN A 238 14.92 15.90 13.79
N TYR A 239 14.94 17.15 13.37
CA TYR A 239 14.02 18.21 13.85
C TYR A 239 12.54 17.90 13.57
N LEU A 240 12.25 16.97 12.66
CA LEU A 240 10.86 16.50 12.47
C LEU A 240 10.30 15.89 13.75
N GLY A 241 11.13 15.22 14.56
CA GLY A 241 10.73 14.69 15.85
C GLY A 241 10.16 15.75 16.80
N ASP A 242 10.69 16.98 16.77
CA ASP A 242 10.18 18.09 17.57
C ASP A 242 8.80 18.57 17.08
N THR A 243 8.53 18.44 15.78
CA THR A 243 7.29 18.91 15.16
C THR A 243 6.17 17.88 15.24
N VAL A 244 6.45 16.62 14.86
CA VAL A 244 5.44 15.55 14.76
C VAL A 244 5.44 14.61 15.97
N GLY A 245 6.49 14.67 16.80
CA GLY A 245 6.74 13.78 17.94
C GLY A 245 7.78 12.71 17.59
N SER A 246 8.66 12.39 18.55
CA SER A 246 9.76 11.41 18.37
C SER A 246 9.27 10.00 18.06
N GLU A 247 8.08 9.66 18.53
CA GLU A 247 7.43 8.35 18.33
C GLU A 247 6.41 8.36 17.18
N SER A 248 6.41 9.42 16.36
CA SER A 248 5.45 9.52 15.25
C SER A 248 5.76 8.52 14.14
N HIS A 249 4.72 7.84 13.68
CA HIS A 249 4.75 6.96 12.51
C HIS A 249 4.24 7.65 11.22
N ASP A 250 4.01 8.98 11.26
CA ASP A 250 3.44 9.73 10.14
C ASP A 250 4.45 9.95 9.00
N VAL A 251 4.47 9.03 8.07
CA VAL A 251 5.32 9.07 6.86
C VAL A 251 4.98 10.28 5.97
N LEU A 252 3.70 10.70 5.97
CA LEU A 252 3.25 11.82 5.13
C LEU A 252 3.90 13.15 5.51
N ALA A 253 4.39 13.26 6.75
CA ALA A 253 5.12 14.41 7.24
C ALA A 253 6.41 14.73 6.45
N THR A 254 7.01 13.71 5.84
CA THR A 254 8.26 13.85 5.09
C THR A 254 8.07 14.21 3.61
N TYR A 255 6.87 14.00 3.06
CA TYR A 255 6.59 14.21 1.63
C TYR A 255 6.81 15.66 1.16
N PRO A 256 6.43 16.70 1.91
CA PRO A 256 6.72 18.08 1.50
C PRO A 256 8.22 18.37 1.32
N LEU A 257 9.08 17.70 2.08
CA LEU A 257 10.53 17.83 1.98
C LEU A 257 11.10 17.20 0.71
N ILE A 258 10.40 16.21 0.14
CA ILE A 258 10.75 15.61 -1.16
C ILE A 258 10.19 16.48 -2.28
N GLN A 259 8.91 16.83 -2.19
CA GLN A 259 8.16 17.51 -3.26
C GLN A 259 8.61 18.96 -3.50
N ALA A 260 9.18 19.60 -2.49
CA ALA A 260 9.73 20.95 -2.57
C ALA A 260 11.15 21.00 -2.00
N ASN A 261 12.01 20.07 -2.43
CA ASN A 261 13.34 19.88 -1.89
C ASN A 261 14.31 21.01 -2.23
N ARG A 262 15.33 21.18 -1.35
CA ARG A 262 16.32 22.23 -1.43
C ARG A 262 17.23 22.14 -2.65
N VAL A 263 17.67 20.93 -3.01
CA VAL A 263 18.57 20.72 -4.16
C VAL A 263 17.88 21.19 -5.44
N GLY A 264 16.62 20.79 -5.65
CA GLY A 264 15.85 21.23 -6.82
C GLY A 264 15.64 22.74 -6.87
N GLN A 265 15.33 23.36 -5.71
CA GLN A 265 15.17 24.81 -5.64
C GLN A 265 16.48 25.54 -5.94
N LEU A 266 17.61 25.05 -5.39
CA LEU A 266 18.93 25.64 -5.60
C LEU A 266 19.34 25.54 -7.08
N LEU A 267 19.20 24.39 -7.71
CA LEU A 267 19.54 24.21 -9.13
C LEU A 267 18.65 25.08 -10.03
N LYS A 268 17.37 25.20 -9.71
CA LYS A 268 16.47 26.12 -10.45
C LYS A 268 16.88 27.59 -10.30
N SER A 269 17.36 28.01 -9.14
CA SER A 269 17.77 29.41 -8.92
C SER A 269 18.95 29.83 -9.79
N VAL A 270 19.73 28.87 -10.29
CA VAL A 270 20.85 29.09 -11.19
C VAL A 270 20.57 28.69 -12.63
N GLY A 271 19.31 28.47 -12.99
CA GLY A 271 18.88 28.32 -14.38
C GLY A 271 18.66 26.87 -14.87
N TYR A 272 18.83 25.86 -14.02
CA TYR A 272 18.46 24.49 -14.39
C TYR A 272 16.96 24.33 -14.54
N ARG A 273 16.53 23.56 -15.53
CA ARG A 273 15.18 23.02 -15.64
C ARG A 273 15.07 21.75 -14.80
N TYR A 274 14.14 21.72 -13.87
CA TYR A 274 13.91 20.56 -13.02
C TYR A 274 12.83 19.67 -13.57
N VAL A 275 13.18 18.43 -13.90
CA VAL A 275 12.28 17.43 -14.44
C VAL A 275 12.09 16.32 -13.40
N GLN A 276 10.85 16.03 -13.04
CA GLN A 276 10.46 14.93 -12.16
C GLN A 276 9.94 13.77 -12.99
N ILE A 277 10.52 12.59 -12.80
CA ILE A 277 9.99 11.34 -13.33
C ILE A 277 9.37 10.60 -12.13
N SER A 278 8.07 10.33 -12.20
CA SER A 278 7.35 9.66 -11.13
C SER A 278 7.77 8.19 -11.03
N SER A 279 7.93 7.71 -9.79
CA SER A 279 8.30 6.32 -9.49
C SER A 279 7.11 5.42 -9.13
N GLY A 280 5.88 5.98 -9.06
CA GLY A 280 4.71 5.28 -8.51
C GLY A 280 4.63 5.31 -6.98
N TRP A 281 5.69 5.74 -6.28
CA TRP A 281 5.65 5.91 -4.83
C TRP A 281 5.15 7.31 -4.46
N SER A 282 4.09 7.39 -3.64
CA SER A 282 3.38 8.64 -3.32
C SER A 282 4.27 9.79 -2.83
N GLY A 283 5.39 9.49 -2.17
CA GLY A 283 6.37 10.51 -1.72
C GLY A 283 7.06 11.21 -2.89
N ALA A 284 7.33 10.49 -3.99
CA ALA A 284 8.04 10.97 -5.17
C ALA A 284 7.16 11.13 -6.42
N ASP A 285 5.85 10.91 -6.33
CA ASP A 285 4.92 11.03 -7.46
C ASP A 285 4.63 12.47 -7.86
N ARG A 286 4.86 13.39 -6.95
CA ARG A 286 4.53 14.80 -7.13
C ARG A 286 5.73 15.66 -6.82
N SER A 287 5.91 16.72 -7.60
CA SER A 287 6.81 17.80 -7.27
C SER A 287 6.02 19.11 -7.22
N LEU A 288 6.33 19.97 -6.25
CA LEU A 288 5.78 21.31 -6.13
C LEU A 288 6.65 22.35 -6.85
N ILE A 289 7.82 21.94 -7.34
CA ILE A 289 8.84 22.83 -7.90
C ILE A 289 9.30 22.40 -9.29
N ALA A 290 8.95 21.21 -9.77
CA ALA A 290 9.35 20.75 -11.10
C ALA A 290 8.73 21.62 -12.21
N ASP A 291 9.49 21.83 -13.27
CA ASP A 291 9.04 22.50 -14.50
C ASP A 291 8.22 21.52 -15.35
N ASP A 292 8.61 20.23 -15.32
CA ASP A 292 7.89 19.14 -15.97
C ASP A 292 7.78 17.94 -15.03
N VAL A 293 6.66 17.26 -15.09
CA VAL A 293 6.43 16.01 -14.39
C VAL A 293 6.01 14.96 -15.40
N PHE A 294 6.86 13.96 -15.60
CA PHE A 294 6.51 12.77 -16.36
C PHE A 294 5.94 11.73 -15.41
N THR A 295 4.64 11.53 -15.50
CA THR A 295 3.97 10.46 -14.79
C THR A 295 3.83 9.29 -15.75
N TRP A 296 4.43 8.15 -15.41
CA TRP A 296 4.00 6.90 -16.00
C TRP A 296 2.53 6.71 -15.59
N LYS A 297 1.71 5.93 -16.28
CA LYS A 297 0.26 5.74 -15.95
C LYS A 297 0.08 5.41 -14.46
N ASN A 298 0.24 6.42 -13.60
CA ASN A 298 0.33 6.22 -12.17
C ASN A 298 -1.04 5.97 -11.59
N LYS A 299 -1.13 4.86 -10.89
CA LYS A 299 -2.21 4.61 -9.95
C LYS A 299 -2.11 5.68 -8.87
N GLY A 300 -3.09 6.57 -8.81
CA GLY A 300 -3.23 7.46 -7.64
C GLY A 300 -3.34 6.61 -6.35
N PRO A 301 -3.21 7.20 -5.16
CA PRO A 301 -3.29 6.47 -3.89
C PRO A 301 -4.56 5.60 -3.78
N GLU A 302 -5.67 6.04 -4.35
CA GLU A 302 -6.94 5.31 -4.40
C GLU A 302 -6.83 4.05 -5.27
N GLN A 303 -6.19 4.16 -6.43
CA GLN A 303 -6.00 3.03 -7.35
C GLN A 303 -5.00 2.03 -6.78
N ALA A 304 -3.93 2.50 -6.13
CA ALA A 304 -2.99 1.64 -5.43
C ALA A 304 -3.69 0.86 -4.30
N PHE A 305 -4.52 1.54 -3.51
CA PHE A 305 -5.30 0.90 -2.46
C PHE A 305 -6.27 -0.15 -3.01
N LEU A 306 -6.98 0.18 -4.11
CA LEU A 306 -7.88 -0.76 -4.80
C LEU A 306 -7.12 -1.97 -5.36
N SER A 307 -5.94 -1.76 -5.94
CA SER A 307 -5.10 -2.86 -6.44
C SER A 307 -4.72 -3.82 -5.32
N LEU A 308 -4.21 -3.30 -4.20
CA LEU A 308 -3.89 -4.11 -3.01
C LEU A 308 -5.11 -4.86 -2.47
N LEU A 309 -6.29 -4.21 -2.48
CA LEU A 309 -7.52 -4.89 -2.06
C LEU A 309 -7.89 -6.02 -3.02
N VAL A 310 -7.74 -5.83 -4.33
CA VAL A 310 -8.01 -6.86 -5.37
C VAL A 310 -6.99 -8.00 -5.25
N GLU A 311 -5.73 -7.71 -4.99
CA GLU A 311 -4.66 -8.70 -4.77
C GLU A 311 -4.97 -9.67 -3.63
N MET A 312 -5.71 -9.23 -2.62
CA MET A 312 -6.17 -10.09 -1.52
C MET A 312 -7.28 -11.06 -1.91
N THR A 313 -7.85 -10.96 -3.11
CA THR A 313 -9.08 -11.66 -3.50
C THR A 313 -8.87 -12.80 -4.50
N ALA A 314 -9.85 -13.71 -4.57
CA ALA A 314 -9.89 -14.77 -5.58
C ALA A 314 -10.08 -14.27 -7.03
N VAL A 315 -10.35 -12.97 -7.23
CA VAL A 315 -10.43 -12.35 -8.57
C VAL A 315 -9.04 -11.98 -9.09
N TYR A 316 -8.06 -11.77 -8.23
CA TYR A 316 -6.72 -11.33 -8.61
C TYR A 316 -6.12 -12.11 -9.79
N PRO A 317 -6.10 -13.46 -9.80
CA PRO A 317 -5.53 -14.21 -10.91
C PRO A 317 -6.23 -14.01 -12.26
N LEU A 318 -7.47 -13.55 -12.24
CA LEU A 318 -8.26 -13.30 -13.45
C LEU A 318 -8.02 -11.90 -14.03
N VAL A 319 -7.70 -10.94 -13.16
CA VAL A 319 -7.49 -9.54 -13.54
C VAL A 319 -6.01 -9.15 -13.57
N GLN A 320 -5.13 -10.00 -13.03
CA GLN A 320 -3.68 -9.76 -13.01
C GLN A 320 -3.13 -9.40 -14.40
N PRO A 321 -3.44 -10.12 -15.51
CA PRO A 321 -2.92 -9.74 -16.83
C PRO A 321 -3.35 -8.34 -17.26
N ILE A 322 -4.55 -7.90 -16.84
CA ILE A 322 -5.07 -6.55 -17.13
C ILE A 322 -4.37 -5.51 -16.24
N LEU A 323 -4.08 -5.87 -14.98
CA LEU A 323 -3.40 -5.00 -14.04
C LEU A 323 -1.91 -4.84 -14.40
N ASP A 324 -1.28 -5.89 -14.91
CA ASP A 324 0.11 -5.89 -15.38
C ASP A 324 0.26 -5.03 -16.64
N ASP A 325 -0.68 -5.14 -17.62
CA ASP A 325 -0.77 -4.25 -18.79
C ASP A 325 -0.96 -2.76 -18.40
N TRP A 326 -1.41 -2.48 -17.20
CA TRP A 326 -1.52 -1.12 -16.68
C TRP A 326 -0.24 -0.66 -15.97
N GLN A 327 0.70 -1.57 -15.76
CA GLN A 327 2.01 -1.29 -15.16
C GLN A 327 3.09 -1.05 -16.20
N ASP A 328 2.91 -1.56 -17.43
CA ASP A 328 3.75 -1.32 -18.60
C ASP A 328 3.28 -0.08 -19.41
#